data_8b9a111f592e704646d4b77a5b7229aa
#
_entry.id   8b9a111f592e704646d4b77a5b7229aa
#
_cell.length_a   1.000
_cell.length_b   1.000
_cell.length_c   1.000
_cell.angle_alpha   90.00
_cell.angle_beta   90.00
_cell.angle_gamma   90.00
#
_symmetry.space_group_name_H-M   'P 1'
#
loop_
_entity.id
_entity.type
_entity.pdbx_description
1 polymer ?
#
loop_
_entity_poly.entity_id
_entity_poly.type
_entity_poly.pdbx_seq_one_letter_code
_entity_poly.pdbx_strand_id
1 'polypeptide(L)'
;MIRLAINGFGRIGRLAFRKVMEMDDFEVVAINDLASPKMLAYLLRYDSVQGGYHGHTVEATEDAIVVDGTAIPIYKEKDAANLPWGELDIDLVLECTGFYTSKAKSQAHIDAGAKKVLISAPAGSDLKTIVYGVNHETLTCPLQNVSSTWLNFLLIWFIVEDPVPKAGPGT
;
A
#
# COMPACT_ATOMS: atom_id res chain seq x y z
N MET A 1 6.29 5.08 13.16
CA MET A 1 6.39 4.86 11.71
C MET A 1 5.44 3.72 11.37
N ILE A 2 4.56 3.91 10.40
CA ILE A 2 3.57 2.91 9.97
C ILE A 2 4.25 1.96 8.99
N ARG A 3 4.23 0.67 9.29
CA ARG A 3 4.83 -0.37 8.46
C ARG A 3 3.86 -0.79 7.36
N LEU A 4 4.20 -0.46 6.12
CA LEU A 4 3.33 -0.57 4.96
C LEU A 4 3.83 -1.64 4.00
N ALA A 5 2.91 -2.48 3.52
CA ALA A 5 3.15 -3.37 2.39
C ALA A 5 2.27 -2.98 1.19
N ILE A 6 2.77 -3.22 -0.02
CA ILE A 6 2.04 -2.98 -1.26
C ILE A 6 1.80 -4.31 -1.95
N ASN A 7 0.54 -4.68 -2.13
CA ASN A 7 0.15 -5.84 -2.93
C ASN A 7 -0.27 -5.39 -4.33
N GLY A 8 0.53 -5.71 -5.34
CA GLY A 8 0.38 -5.23 -6.71
C GLY A 8 1.17 -3.95 -6.99
N PHE A 9 2.28 -4.10 -7.70
CA PHE A 9 3.17 -2.99 -8.06
C PHE A 9 2.94 -2.51 -9.49
N GLY A 10 1.66 -2.47 -9.89
CA GLY A 10 1.18 -1.91 -11.14
C GLY A 10 1.26 -0.37 -11.15
N ARG A 11 0.48 0.29 -11.99
CA ARG A 11 0.48 1.76 -12.08
C ARG A 11 0.13 2.42 -10.75
N ILE A 12 -0.92 1.96 -10.09
CA ILE A 12 -1.38 2.53 -8.81
C ILE A 12 -0.37 2.24 -7.70
N GLY A 13 0.08 1.00 -7.55
CA GLY A 13 1.06 0.63 -6.52
C GLY A 13 2.37 1.43 -6.63
N ARG A 14 2.89 1.62 -7.85
CA ARG A 14 4.12 2.43 -8.05
C ARG A 14 3.93 3.91 -7.71
N LEU A 15 2.76 4.46 -8.04
CA LEU A 15 2.50 5.86 -7.72
C LEU A 15 2.29 6.05 -6.21
N ALA A 16 1.58 5.13 -5.57
CA ALA A 16 1.45 5.09 -4.12
C ALA A 16 2.82 4.98 -3.45
N PHE A 17 3.66 4.07 -3.94
CA PHE A 17 5.03 3.91 -3.49
C PHE A 17 5.83 5.21 -3.54
N ARG A 18 5.86 5.90 -4.71
CA ARG A 18 6.57 7.16 -4.87
C ARG A 18 6.13 8.19 -3.84
N LYS A 19 4.81 8.28 -3.59
CA LYS A 19 4.28 9.24 -2.62
C LYS A 19 4.64 8.87 -1.20
N VAL A 20 4.52 7.62 -0.83
CA VAL A 20 4.85 7.13 0.52
C VAL A 20 6.33 7.32 0.85
N MET A 21 7.22 7.13 -0.13
CA MET A 21 8.67 7.34 0.06
C MET A 21 9.07 8.80 0.34
N GLU A 22 8.20 9.77 0.08
CA GLU A 22 8.40 11.17 0.43
C GLU A 22 7.99 11.51 1.87
N MET A 23 7.53 10.51 2.64
CA MET A 23 6.82 10.73 3.90
C MET A 23 7.53 10.04 5.06
N ASP A 24 7.84 10.81 6.11
CA ASP A 24 8.59 10.33 7.27
C ASP A 24 7.80 9.38 8.19
N ASP A 25 6.47 9.39 8.10
CA ASP A 25 5.60 8.59 8.99
C ASP A 25 5.40 7.15 8.52
N PHE A 26 5.86 6.81 7.30
CA PHE A 26 5.69 5.49 6.70
C PHE A 26 7.01 4.82 6.37
N GLU A 27 7.01 3.50 6.45
CA GLU A 27 8.08 2.63 5.97
C GLU A 27 7.49 1.59 5.01
N VAL A 28 7.94 1.58 3.76
CA VAL A 28 7.58 0.49 2.84
C VAL A 28 8.45 -0.71 3.15
N VAL A 29 7.86 -1.71 3.80
CA VAL A 29 8.56 -2.90 4.31
C VAL A 29 8.68 -3.98 3.23
N ALA A 30 7.65 -4.13 2.40
CA ALA A 30 7.58 -5.20 1.41
C ALA A 30 6.65 -4.85 0.25
N ILE A 31 6.92 -5.45 -0.89
CA ILE A 31 6.05 -5.41 -2.07
C ILE A 31 5.77 -6.85 -2.50
N ASN A 32 4.54 -7.15 -2.88
CA ASN A 32 4.18 -8.39 -3.55
C ASN A 32 3.73 -8.13 -4.98
N ASP A 33 4.39 -8.75 -5.93
CA ASP A 33 4.01 -8.71 -7.36
C ASP A 33 4.58 -9.93 -8.08
N LEU A 34 3.88 -10.44 -9.07
CA LEU A 34 4.30 -11.63 -9.82
C LEU A 34 5.40 -11.36 -10.84
N ALA A 35 5.65 -10.09 -11.17
CA ALA A 35 6.73 -9.69 -12.05
C ALA A 35 8.09 -9.76 -11.34
N SER A 36 9.17 -9.80 -12.14
CA SER A 36 10.51 -9.85 -11.59
C SER A 36 10.93 -8.49 -10.99
N PRO A 37 11.79 -8.46 -9.95
CA PRO A 37 12.29 -7.22 -9.37
C PRO A 37 12.92 -6.30 -10.42
N LYS A 38 13.64 -6.87 -11.38
CA LYS A 38 14.25 -6.11 -12.50
C LYS A 38 13.20 -5.39 -13.36
N MET A 39 12.08 -6.07 -13.64
CA MET A 39 10.98 -5.45 -14.40
C MET A 39 10.30 -4.36 -13.56
N LEU A 40 10.04 -4.61 -12.29
CA LEU A 40 9.41 -3.64 -11.40
C LEU A 40 10.26 -2.40 -11.19
N ALA A 41 11.58 -2.57 -11.00
CA ALA A 41 12.52 -1.46 -10.91
C ALA A 41 12.56 -0.63 -12.20
N TYR A 42 12.57 -1.30 -13.37
CA TYR A 42 12.49 -0.61 -14.66
C TYR A 42 11.22 0.23 -14.79
N LEU A 43 10.05 -0.36 -14.47
CA LEU A 43 8.76 0.31 -14.53
C LEU A 43 8.63 1.43 -13.49
N LEU A 44 9.29 1.31 -12.34
CA LEU A 44 9.33 2.39 -11.34
C LEU A 44 10.16 3.57 -11.85
N ARG A 45 11.30 3.26 -12.48
CA ARG A 45 12.23 4.27 -12.99
C ARG A 45 11.69 5.02 -14.21
N TYR A 46 11.01 4.30 -15.11
CA TYR A 46 10.56 4.81 -16.40
C TYR A 46 9.04 4.67 -16.53
N ASP A 47 8.32 5.72 -16.18
CA ASP A 47 6.86 5.77 -16.38
C ASP A 47 6.54 6.76 -17.49
N SER A 48 5.88 6.28 -18.55
CA SER A 48 5.57 7.10 -19.74
C SER A 48 4.41 8.08 -19.53
N VAL A 49 3.61 7.88 -18.49
CA VAL A 49 2.42 8.71 -18.20
C VAL A 49 2.72 9.71 -17.09
N GLN A 50 3.33 9.24 -16.00
CA GLN A 50 3.58 10.05 -14.81
C GLN A 50 5.01 10.61 -14.75
N GLY A 51 5.79 10.36 -15.78
CA GLY A 51 7.21 10.73 -15.83
C GLY A 51 8.13 9.79 -15.05
N GLY A 52 9.43 9.89 -15.30
CA GLY A 52 10.44 9.09 -14.61
C GLY A 52 10.50 9.42 -13.11
N TYR A 53 11.01 8.48 -12.33
CA TYR A 53 11.26 8.70 -10.89
C TYR A 53 12.61 9.42 -10.73
N HIS A 54 12.60 10.70 -11.14
CA HIS A 54 13.80 11.53 -11.19
C HIS A 54 14.27 11.92 -9.77
N GLY A 55 15.59 12.01 -9.59
CA GLY A 55 16.18 12.36 -8.30
C GLY A 55 16.39 11.17 -7.37
N HIS A 56 15.90 10.00 -7.72
CA HIS A 56 16.05 8.75 -6.96
C HIS A 56 16.85 7.71 -7.73
N THR A 57 17.68 6.97 -7.02
CA THR A 57 18.36 5.78 -7.56
C THR A 57 17.42 4.59 -7.45
N VAL A 58 17.27 3.85 -8.54
CA VAL A 58 16.45 2.64 -8.55
C VAL A 58 17.25 1.50 -9.17
N GLU A 59 17.51 0.48 -8.37
CA GLU A 59 18.24 -0.72 -8.75
C GLU A 59 17.40 -1.95 -8.44
N ALA A 60 17.85 -3.13 -8.89
CA ALA A 60 17.21 -4.40 -8.57
C ALA A 60 18.23 -5.44 -8.20
N THR A 61 17.95 -6.20 -7.19
CA THR A 61 18.61 -7.47 -6.87
C THR A 61 17.78 -8.64 -7.40
N GLU A 62 18.13 -9.86 -7.03
CA GLU A 62 17.38 -11.06 -7.41
C GLU A 62 15.98 -11.11 -6.79
N ASP A 63 15.84 -10.58 -5.57
CA ASP A 63 14.66 -10.68 -4.72
C ASP A 63 14.12 -9.33 -4.20
N ALA A 64 14.78 -8.22 -4.53
CA ALA A 64 14.39 -6.90 -4.03
C ALA A 64 14.53 -5.81 -5.10
N ILE A 65 13.83 -4.69 -4.91
CA ILE A 65 14.19 -3.41 -5.50
C ILE A 65 14.95 -2.58 -4.46
N VAL A 66 15.93 -1.81 -4.93
CA VAL A 66 16.73 -0.93 -4.08
C VAL A 66 16.48 0.51 -4.52
N VAL A 67 15.93 1.30 -3.61
CA VAL A 67 15.65 2.72 -3.85
C VAL A 67 16.45 3.55 -2.84
N ASP A 68 17.30 4.42 -3.35
CA ASP A 68 18.19 5.28 -2.54
C ASP A 68 18.99 4.51 -1.47
N GLY A 69 19.45 3.31 -1.86
CA GLY A 69 20.21 2.42 -0.97
C GLY A 69 19.35 1.56 -0.03
N THR A 70 18.05 1.76 0.03
CA THR A 70 17.13 0.94 0.83
C THR A 70 16.61 -0.22 0.01
N ALA A 71 16.87 -1.45 0.45
CA ALA A 71 16.39 -2.66 -0.19
C ALA A 71 14.97 -3.01 0.30
N ILE A 72 14.04 -3.17 -0.64
CA ILE A 72 12.64 -3.52 -0.39
C ILE A 72 12.38 -4.88 -1.02
N PRO A 73 12.13 -5.93 -0.23
CA PRO A 73 11.93 -7.28 -0.73
C PRO A 73 10.68 -7.39 -1.59
N ILE A 74 10.77 -8.19 -2.65
CA ILE A 74 9.68 -8.51 -3.56
C ILE A 74 9.24 -9.95 -3.34
N TYR A 75 8.05 -10.12 -2.83
CA TYR A 75 7.37 -11.40 -2.77
C TYR A 75 6.68 -11.68 -4.10
N LYS A 76 6.60 -12.95 -4.47
CA LYS A 76 5.96 -13.40 -5.72
C LYS A 76 4.82 -14.37 -5.41
N GLU A 77 4.04 -14.02 -4.39
CA GLU A 77 2.99 -14.88 -3.91
C GLU A 77 1.66 -14.52 -4.58
N LYS A 78 1.00 -15.53 -5.12
CA LYS A 78 -0.28 -15.36 -5.82
C LYS A 78 -1.45 -15.31 -4.84
N ASP A 79 -1.36 -16.08 -3.76
CA ASP A 79 -2.38 -16.12 -2.72
C ASP A 79 -1.96 -15.25 -1.54
N ALA A 80 -2.72 -14.21 -1.29
CA ALA A 80 -2.42 -13.25 -0.22
C ALA A 80 -2.38 -13.89 1.18
N ALA A 81 -3.06 -15.01 1.38
CA ALA A 81 -3.05 -15.72 2.67
C ALA A 81 -1.67 -16.30 3.04
N ASN A 82 -0.81 -16.51 2.04
CA ASN A 82 0.55 -17.05 2.24
C ASN A 82 1.62 -15.96 2.43
N LEU A 83 1.22 -14.68 2.40
CA LEU A 83 2.17 -13.59 2.56
C LEU A 83 2.57 -13.40 4.03
N PRO A 84 3.83 -13.10 4.33
CA PRO A 84 4.34 -13.07 5.70
C PRO A 84 4.02 -11.74 6.42
N TRP A 85 2.80 -11.22 6.29
CA TRP A 85 2.46 -9.92 6.85
C TRP A 85 2.57 -9.87 8.37
N GLY A 86 2.23 -10.96 9.05
CA GLY A 86 2.39 -11.08 10.51
C GLY A 86 3.84 -11.10 10.95
N GLU A 87 4.71 -11.82 10.23
CA GLU A 87 6.14 -11.88 10.53
C GLU A 87 6.83 -10.54 10.32
N LEU A 88 6.35 -9.78 9.33
CA LEU A 88 6.86 -8.45 9.00
C LEU A 88 6.22 -7.34 9.83
N ASP A 89 5.29 -7.65 10.74
CA ASP A 89 4.53 -6.70 11.57
C ASP A 89 3.90 -5.57 10.72
N ILE A 90 3.19 -5.94 9.66
CA ILE A 90 2.59 -4.99 8.73
C ILE A 90 1.36 -4.33 9.36
N ASP A 91 1.41 -3.02 9.49
CA ASP A 91 0.28 -2.21 9.99
C ASP A 91 -0.79 -2.00 8.91
N LEU A 92 -0.36 -1.78 7.67
CA LEU A 92 -1.25 -1.46 6.56
C LEU A 92 -0.80 -2.14 5.26
N VAL A 93 -1.73 -2.82 4.59
CA VAL A 93 -1.55 -3.30 3.22
C VAL A 93 -2.30 -2.37 2.27
N LEU A 94 -1.59 -1.84 1.26
CA LEU A 94 -2.21 -1.22 0.09
C LEU A 94 -2.49 -2.29 -0.95
N GLU A 95 -3.77 -2.62 -1.14
CA GLU A 95 -4.21 -3.59 -2.14
C GLU A 95 -4.42 -2.89 -3.50
N CYS A 96 -3.51 -3.13 -4.42
CA CYS A 96 -3.44 -2.48 -5.73
C CYS A 96 -3.50 -3.45 -6.91
N THR A 97 -3.81 -4.74 -6.67
CA THR A 97 -3.88 -5.76 -7.74
C THR A 97 -5.18 -5.70 -8.53
N GLY A 98 -6.27 -5.24 -7.91
CA GLY A 98 -7.61 -5.34 -8.46
C GLY A 98 -8.28 -6.71 -8.32
N PHE A 99 -7.62 -7.68 -7.66
CA PHE A 99 -8.20 -9.01 -7.41
C PHE A 99 -8.98 -9.08 -6.10
N TYR A 100 -8.49 -8.43 -5.07
CA TYR A 100 -9.04 -8.45 -3.72
C TYR A 100 -9.99 -7.27 -3.49
N THR A 101 -10.98 -7.11 -4.37
CA THR A 101 -11.92 -5.98 -4.40
C THR A 101 -13.21 -6.22 -3.62
N SER A 102 -13.19 -7.06 -2.60
CA SER A 102 -14.32 -7.25 -1.68
C SER A 102 -13.81 -7.52 -0.27
N LYS A 103 -14.64 -7.27 0.73
CA LYS A 103 -14.30 -7.55 2.13
C LYS A 103 -13.86 -9.00 2.34
N ALA A 104 -14.63 -9.96 1.78
CA ALA A 104 -14.35 -11.38 1.92
C ALA A 104 -12.99 -11.78 1.32
N LYS A 105 -12.65 -11.24 0.14
CA LYS A 105 -11.36 -11.53 -0.50
C LYS A 105 -10.21 -10.86 0.25
N SER A 106 -10.35 -9.60 0.63
CA SER A 106 -9.30 -8.85 1.32
C SER A 106 -9.04 -9.35 2.74
N GLN A 107 -9.96 -10.15 3.29
CA GLN A 107 -9.77 -10.83 4.57
C GLN A 107 -8.50 -11.70 4.56
N ALA A 108 -8.10 -12.24 3.41
CA ALA A 108 -6.88 -13.02 3.27
C ALA A 108 -5.62 -12.27 3.75
N HIS A 109 -5.55 -10.95 3.55
CA HIS A 109 -4.42 -10.16 4.07
C HIS A 109 -4.45 -10.02 5.60
N ILE A 110 -5.64 -9.92 6.19
CA ILE A 110 -5.81 -9.88 7.65
C ILE A 110 -5.45 -11.25 8.24
N ASP A 111 -5.89 -12.32 7.61
CA ASP A 111 -5.59 -13.69 8.03
C ASP A 111 -4.08 -13.99 7.91
N ALA A 112 -3.40 -13.36 6.95
CA ALA A 112 -1.93 -13.37 6.81
C ALA A 112 -1.20 -12.50 7.87
N GLY A 113 -1.94 -11.78 8.72
CA GLY A 113 -1.39 -11.03 9.84
C GLY A 113 -1.29 -9.52 9.65
N ALA A 114 -1.78 -8.95 8.57
CA ALA A 114 -1.86 -7.50 8.41
C ALA A 114 -2.90 -6.92 9.37
N LYS A 115 -2.61 -5.76 9.98
CA LYS A 115 -3.56 -5.12 10.90
C LYS A 115 -4.70 -4.41 10.15
N LYS A 116 -4.41 -3.87 8.96
CA LYS A 116 -5.39 -3.14 8.13
C LYS A 116 -5.14 -3.36 6.64
N VAL A 117 -6.20 -3.24 5.85
CA VAL A 117 -6.13 -3.30 4.37
C VAL A 117 -6.86 -2.10 3.78
N LEU A 118 -6.20 -1.41 2.88
CA LEU A 118 -6.78 -0.35 2.07
C LEU A 118 -6.83 -0.80 0.60
N ILE A 119 -8.03 -0.96 0.06
CA ILE A 119 -8.25 -1.39 -1.31
C ILE A 119 -8.28 -0.16 -2.22
N SER A 120 -7.42 -0.10 -3.23
CA SER A 120 -7.31 1.01 -4.17
C SER A 120 -8.36 0.99 -5.30
N ALA A 121 -9.45 0.27 -5.11
CA ALA A 121 -10.53 0.11 -6.08
C ALA A 121 -11.89 0.05 -5.35
N PRO A 122 -13.00 0.32 -6.05
CA PRO A 122 -14.33 0.12 -5.47
C PRO A 122 -14.52 -1.33 -5.04
N ALA A 123 -14.94 -1.55 -3.81
CA ALA A 123 -14.98 -2.87 -3.19
C ALA A 123 -16.38 -3.26 -2.70
N GLY A 124 -17.34 -3.27 -3.63
CA GLY A 124 -18.72 -3.70 -3.33
C GLY A 124 -19.48 -2.76 -2.40
N SER A 125 -20.67 -3.17 -1.99
CA SER A 125 -21.54 -2.39 -1.10
C SER A 125 -21.30 -2.68 0.40
N ASP A 126 -20.53 -3.70 0.71
CA ASP A 126 -20.22 -4.17 2.06
C ASP A 126 -19.01 -3.47 2.69
N LEU A 127 -18.34 -2.64 1.92
CA LEU A 127 -17.23 -1.79 2.38
C LEU A 127 -17.54 -0.33 2.11
N LYS A 128 -17.18 0.50 3.10
CA LYS A 128 -17.26 1.94 2.94
C LYS A 128 -16.25 2.40 1.91
N THR A 129 -16.73 2.97 0.82
CA THR A 129 -15.87 3.60 -0.18
C THR A 129 -15.62 5.05 0.21
N ILE A 130 -14.36 5.40 0.36
CA ILE A 130 -13.92 6.73 0.74
C ILE A 130 -13.44 7.50 -0.49
N VAL A 131 -13.94 8.71 -0.65
CA VAL A 131 -13.52 9.63 -1.70
C VAL A 131 -13.06 10.93 -1.04
N TYR A 132 -11.81 11.29 -1.26
CA TYR A 132 -11.24 12.52 -0.71
C TYR A 132 -12.00 13.76 -1.19
N GLY A 133 -12.23 14.69 -0.28
CA GLY A 133 -13.01 15.90 -0.56
C GLY A 133 -14.53 15.70 -0.61
N VAL A 134 -15.01 14.44 -0.55
CA VAL A 134 -16.45 14.12 -0.59
C VAL A 134 -16.94 13.54 0.74
N ASN A 135 -16.30 12.48 1.23
CA ASN A 135 -16.73 11.79 2.43
C ASN A 135 -15.58 11.30 3.32
N HIS A 136 -14.38 11.85 3.13
CA HIS A 136 -13.19 11.44 3.87
C HIS A 136 -13.32 11.68 5.38
N GLU A 137 -14.08 12.70 5.79
CA GLU A 137 -14.39 12.98 7.20
C GLU A 137 -15.12 11.83 7.90
N THR A 138 -15.69 10.90 7.12
CA THR A 138 -16.34 9.72 7.63
C THR A 138 -15.38 8.57 7.96
N LEU A 139 -14.06 8.76 7.73
CA LEU A 139 -13.03 7.89 8.25
C LEU A 139 -12.95 8.08 9.76
N THR A 140 -13.62 7.20 10.50
CA THR A 140 -13.49 7.17 11.96
C THR A 140 -12.29 6.33 12.34
N CYS A 141 -11.45 6.85 13.22
CA CYS A 141 -10.42 6.04 13.87
C CYS A 141 -11.04 5.28 15.07
N PRO A 142 -10.80 3.97 15.22
CA PRO A 142 -9.94 3.13 14.41
C PRO A 142 -10.61 2.72 13.10
N LEU A 143 -9.86 2.81 12.00
CA LEU A 143 -10.29 2.25 10.72
C LEU A 143 -10.76 0.81 10.92
N GLN A 144 -11.89 0.45 10.33
CA GLN A 144 -12.27 -0.97 10.21
C GLN A 144 -11.11 -1.69 9.51
N ASN A 145 -10.90 -2.97 9.83
CA ASN A 145 -9.76 -3.73 9.34
C ASN A 145 -9.62 -3.73 7.81
N VAL A 146 -10.72 -3.51 7.09
CA VAL A 146 -10.74 -3.40 5.62
C VAL A 146 -11.54 -2.18 5.22
N SER A 147 -11.00 -1.36 4.35
CA SER A 147 -11.69 -0.22 3.70
C SER A 147 -11.34 -0.15 2.21
N SER A 148 -12.17 0.51 1.43
CA SER A 148 -11.91 0.74 0.02
C SER A 148 -11.88 2.23 -0.32
N THR A 149 -11.16 2.58 -1.37
CA THR A 149 -11.09 3.95 -1.87
C THR A 149 -11.29 3.98 -3.37
N TRP A 150 -12.09 4.93 -3.83
CA TRP A 150 -12.14 5.28 -5.24
C TRP A 150 -10.91 6.09 -5.61
N LEU A 151 -10.22 5.58 -6.60
CA LEU A 151 -9.04 6.07 -7.27
C LEU A 151 -8.86 7.60 -7.16
N ASN A 152 -8.26 8.05 -6.08
CA ASN A 152 -7.65 9.36 -6.09
C ASN A 152 -6.34 9.31 -5.32
N PHE A 153 -5.28 9.67 -6.00
CA PHE A 153 -3.95 9.96 -5.50
C PHE A 153 -3.94 10.72 -4.17
N LEU A 154 -4.99 11.48 -3.94
CA LEU A 154 -5.24 12.30 -2.77
C LEU A 154 -5.56 11.50 -1.50
N LEU A 155 -5.99 10.24 -1.57
CA LEU A 155 -6.35 9.52 -0.35
C LEU A 155 -5.13 8.97 0.38
N ILE A 156 -4.08 8.63 -0.35
CA ILE A 156 -2.78 8.30 0.26
C ILE A 156 -2.23 9.56 0.94
N TRP A 157 -2.42 10.71 0.33
CA TRP A 157 -2.04 12.00 0.90
C TRP A 157 -2.84 12.33 2.17
N PHE A 158 -4.12 12.00 2.22
CA PHE A 158 -4.99 12.24 3.38
C PHE A 158 -4.72 11.30 4.57
N ILE A 159 -4.45 10.02 4.33
CA ILE A 159 -4.04 9.08 5.40
C ILE A 159 -2.78 9.60 6.10
N VAL A 160 -2.09 10.50 5.48
CA VAL A 160 -0.79 11.01 5.85
C VAL A 160 -0.82 12.42 6.41
N GLU A 161 -1.63 13.33 5.89
CA GLU A 161 -1.67 14.73 6.38
C GLU A 161 -2.53 14.90 7.64
N ASP A 162 -3.47 13.98 7.91
CA ASP A 162 -4.13 13.90 9.20
C ASP A 162 -3.53 12.72 9.99
N PRO A 163 -2.50 12.94 10.80
CA PRO A 163 -1.97 11.90 11.66
C PRO A 163 -3.11 11.41 12.54
N VAL A 164 -3.38 10.11 12.46
CA VAL A 164 -4.30 9.42 13.39
C VAL A 164 -4.08 10.01 14.78
N PRO A 165 -5.07 10.63 15.42
CA PRO A 165 -4.89 11.21 16.73
C PRO A 165 -4.29 10.14 17.63
N LYS A 166 -3.08 10.37 18.15
CA LYS A 166 -2.48 9.49 19.13
C LYS A 166 -3.52 9.38 20.24
N ALA A 167 -3.99 8.16 20.50
CA ALA A 167 -4.88 7.91 21.61
C ALA A 167 -4.26 8.57 22.85
N GLY A 168 -4.91 9.60 23.35
CA GLY A 168 -4.48 10.23 24.59
C GLY A 168 -4.44 9.17 25.70
N PRO A 169 -3.59 9.31 26.71
CA PRO A 169 -3.57 8.40 27.84
C PRO A 169 -4.98 8.39 28.44
N GLY A 170 -5.53 7.19 28.53
CA GLY A 170 -6.88 6.98 29.02
C GLY A 170 -7.09 7.61 30.41
N THR A 171 -8.17 8.33 30.54
CA THR A 171 -8.81 8.63 31.81
C THR A 171 -9.89 7.58 32.08
#